data_f22da71d7dca6bd70aaa33d7d5de2974
#
_entry.id   f22da71d7dca6bd70aaa33d7d5de2974
#
_cell.length_a   1.000
_cell.length_b   1.000
_cell.length_c   1.000
_cell.angle_alpha   90.00
_cell.angle_beta   90.00
_cell.angle_gamma   90.00
#
_symmetry.space_group_name_H-M   'P 1'
#
loop_
_entity.id
_entity.type
_entity.pdbx_description
1 polymer ?
#
loop_
_entity_poly.entity_id
_entity_poly.type
_entity_poly.pdbx_seq_one_letter_code
_entity_poly.pdbx_strand_id
1 'polypeptide(L)'
;IVLSFGTQKMAKEHAIMRKLQAVEGLGSVSVICSDKTGTLTQNKMTVRKIVAHGHSIAEEDVNLENDDEKWLIIASVLCSDATCQGETEIGDPTETALIRFSQKNGMQAEDLRSQYPRLAEIPFDSDRKLMSTLNQTPQGKILFTKGAADVLTERMLITTEEKEKIHKQVEALSKQGLRLLCFAGKPFDGDTISLEDETDLQY
;
A
#
# COMPACT_ATOMS: atom_id res chain seq x y z
N ILE A 1 -1.51 19.61 -45.70
CA ILE A 1 -1.31 18.16 -46.01
C ILE A 1 -0.20 17.58 -45.13
N VAL A 2 1.00 18.14 -45.11
CA VAL A 2 2.14 17.58 -44.32
C VAL A 2 1.82 17.52 -42.85
N LEU A 3 1.27 18.59 -42.26
CA LEU A 3 0.87 18.64 -40.84
C LEU A 3 -0.25 17.61 -40.51
N SER A 4 -1.12 17.30 -41.48
CA SER A 4 -2.17 16.29 -41.29
C SER A 4 -1.57 14.87 -41.18
N PHE A 5 -0.53 14.56 -41.95
CA PHE A 5 0.19 13.29 -41.82
C PHE A 5 0.90 13.19 -40.46
N GLY A 6 1.53 14.28 -40.00
CA GLY A 6 2.13 14.36 -38.69
C GLY A 6 1.13 14.10 -37.57
N THR A 7 -0.04 14.75 -37.63
CA THR A 7 -1.12 14.57 -36.64
C THR A 7 -1.67 13.13 -36.64
N GLN A 8 -1.82 12.53 -37.84
CA GLN A 8 -2.27 11.14 -37.97
C GLN A 8 -1.26 10.15 -37.36
N LYS A 9 0.03 10.39 -37.55
CA LYS A 9 1.09 9.56 -36.96
C LYS A 9 1.09 9.69 -35.45
N MET A 10 0.95 10.91 -34.91
CA MET A 10 0.85 11.17 -33.47
C MET A 10 -0.39 10.52 -32.85
N ALA A 11 -1.53 10.55 -33.55
CA ALA A 11 -2.74 9.90 -33.08
C ALA A 11 -2.60 8.37 -32.97
N LYS A 12 -1.81 7.73 -33.85
CA LYS A 12 -1.47 6.31 -33.75
C LYS A 12 -0.63 5.98 -32.51
N GLU A 13 0.15 6.95 -32.05
CA GLU A 13 0.93 6.87 -30.80
C GLU A 13 0.14 7.43 -29.59
N HIS A 14 -1.19 7.47 -29.69
CA HIS A 14 -2.10 7.95 -28.65
C HIS A 14 -1.95 9.44 -28.27
N ALA A 15 -1.23 10.23 -29.04
CA ALA A 15 -1.08 11.67 -28.83
C ALA A 15 -2.18 12.45 -29.58
N ILE A 16 -3.11 13.05 -28.82
CA ILE A 16 -4.25 13.80 -29.39
C ILE A 16 -3.89 15.28 -29.50
N MET A 17 -3.81 15.78 -30.76
CA MET A 17 -3.56 17.19 -31.05
C MET A 17 -4.86 17.93 -31.33
N ARG A 18 -5.15 18.97 -30.54
CA ARG A 18 -6.35 19.80 -30.72
C ARG A 18 -6.17 20.93 -31.74
N LYS A 19 -4.95 21.39 -31.97
CA LYS A 19 -4.62 22.47 -32.91
C LYS A 19 -3.50 22.02 -33.83
N LEU A 20 -3.73 22.05 -35.14
CA LEU A 20 -2.80 21.57 -36.14
C LEU A 20 -1.45 22.31 -36.10
N GLN A 21 -1.49 23.63 -35.86
CA GLN A 21 -0.30 24.47 -35.74
C GLN A 21 0.63 24.11 -34.57
N ALA A 22 0.08 23.49 -33.53
CA ALA A 22 0.88 23.07 -32.37
C ALA A 22 1.84 21.92 -32.70
N VAL A 23 1.59 21.15 -33.78
CA VAL A 23 2.48 20.08 -34.23
C VAL A 23 3.84 20.61 -34.68
N GLU A 24 3.86 21.79 -35.34
CA GLU A 24 5.11 22.43 -35.76
C GLU A 24 5.93 22.89 -34.54
N GLY A 25 5.28 23.48 -33.54
CA GLY A 25 5.94 23.95 -32.34
C GLY A 25 6.56 22.83 -31.49
N LEU A 26 6.00 21.60 -31.53
CA LEU A 26 6.53 20.45 -30.78
C LEU A 26 7.96 20.05 -31.22
N GLY A 27 8.31 20.23 -32.49
CA GLY A 27 9.65 19.92 -33.00
C GLY A 27 10.74 20.89 -32.51
N SER A 28 10.39 22.04 -31.96
CA SER A 28 11.30 23.11 -31.53
C SER A 28 11.27 23.40 -30.03
N VAL A 29 10.62 22.56 -29.21
CA VAL A 29 10.60 22.72 -27.76
C VAL A 29 12.00 22.52 -27.16
N SER A 30 12.40 23.40 -26.26
CA SER A 30 13.68 23.33 -25.54
C SER A 30 13.53 22.77 -24.13
N VAL A 31 12.30 22.71 -23.61
CA VAL A 31 11.99 22.21 -22.27
C VAL A 31 10.76 21.30 -22.34
N ILE A 32 10.85 20.11 -21.74
CA ILE A 32 9.75 19.17 -21.59
C ILE A 32 9.46 19.05 -20.11
N CYS A 33 8.23 19.43 -19.69
CA CYS A 33 7.72 19.21 -18.36
C CYS A 33 6.84 17.95 -18.37
N SER A 34 7.21 16.92 -17.62
CA SER A 34 6.45 15.67 -17.53
C SER A 34 5.96 15.45 -16.11
N ASP A 35 4.71 15.03 -15.97
CA ASP A 35 4.24 14.48 -14.70
C ASP A 35 4.96 13.14 -14.44
N LYS A 36 5.23 12.85 -13.17
CA LYS A 36 5.91 11.62 -12.77
C LYS A 36 4.95 10.43 -12.82
N THR A 37 3.80 10.57 -12.16
CA THR A 37 2.91 9.45 -11.89
C THR A 37 2.06 9.10 -13.10
N GLY A 38 2.12 7.83 -13.55
CA GLY A 38 1.39 7.37 -14.73
C GLY A 38 1.97 7.80 -16.07
N THR A 39 3.06 8.61 -16.08
CA THR A 39 3.77 9.04 -17.29
C THR A 39 5.19 8.50 -17.30
N LEU A 40 6.01 8.88 -16.32
CA LEU A 40 7.35 8.33 -16.13
C LEU A 40 7.34 7.01 -15.36
N THR A 41 6.27 6.73 -14.64
CA THR A 41 6.02 5.50 -13.90
C THR A 41 4.72 4.86 -14.37
N GLN A 42 4.57 3.56 -14.11
CA GLN A 42 3.36 2.81 -14.46
C GLN A 42 2.20 3.04 -13.50
N ASN A 43 2.34 3.91 -12.50
CA ASN A 43 1.41 4.06 -11.38
C ASN A 43 1.06 2.72 -10.69
N LYS A 44 2.05 1.81 -10.63
CA LYS A 44 1.92 0.49 -10.04
C LYS A 44 2.93 0.33 -8.91
N MET A 45 2.44 -0.15 -7.78
CA MET A 45 3.27 -0.51 -6.64
C MET A 45 3.43 -2.03 -6.58
N THR A 46 4.53 -2.48 -5.99
CA THR A 46 4.80 -3.90 -5.76
C THR A 46 5.50 -4.05 -4.41
N VAL A 47 5.03 -4.96 -3.57
CA VAL A 47 5.74 -5.31 -2.35
C VAL A 47 7.06 -5.96 -2.74
N ARG A 48 8.15 -5.49 -2.18
CA ARG A 48 9.50 -6.01 -2.45
C ARG A 48 10.12 -6.69 -1.25
N LYS A 49 9.76 -6.22 -0.06
CA LYS A 49 10.26 -6.75 1.20
C LYS A 49 9.19 -6.63 2.27
N ILE A 50 9.22 -7.54 3.21
CA ILE A 50 8.52 -7.41 4.49
C ILE A 50 9.54 -7.32 5.61
N VAL A 51 9.14 -6.78 6.75
CA VAL A 51 9.93 -6.78 7.98
C VAL A 51 9.07 -7.41 9.06
N ALA A 52 9.54 -8.51 9.61
CA ALA A 52 8.91 -9.19 10.74
C ALA A 52 10.00 -9.51 11.77
N HIS A 53 9.73 -9.33 13.07
CA HIS A 53 10.70 -9.50 14.16
C HIS A 53 12.05 -8.78 13.94
N GLY A 54 12.01 -7.62 13.29
CA GLY A 54 13.24 -6.87 13.00
C GLY A 54 14.11 -7.44 11.87
N HIS A 55 13.66 -8.48 11.17
CA HIS A 55 14.33 -9.06 10.01
C HIS A 55 13.69 -8.60 8.71
N SER A 56 14.50 -8.16 7.76
CA SER A 56 14.03 -7.82 6.40
C SER A 56 14.07 -9.08 5.54
N ILE A 57 12.91 -9.45 4.99
CA ILE A 57 12.68 -10.65 4.20
C ILE A 57 12.29 -10.22 2.80
N ALA A 58 12.87 -10.81 1.76
CA ALA A 58 12.47 -10.55 0.38
C ALA A 58 11.10 -11.17 0.09
N GLU A 59 10.37 -10.61 -0.87
CA GLU A 59 9.00 -11.05 -1.17
C GLU A 59 8.89 -12.53 -1.60
N GLU A 60 9.98 -13.08 -2.17
CA GLU A 60 10.09 -14.48 -2.59
C GLU A 60 10.43 -15.46 -1.46
N ASP A 61 10.95 -14.97 -0.32
CA ASP A 61 11.43 -15.77 0.80
C ASP A 61 10.43 -15.88 1.95
N VAL A 62 9.22 -15.37 1.76
CA VAL A 62 8.16 -15.36 2.78
C VAL A 62 7.77 -16.78 3.17
N ASN A 63 7.72 -17.04 4.47
CA ASN A 63 7.36 -18.33 5.04
C ASN A 63 6.03 -18.25 5.80
N LEU A 64 4.97 -18.82 5.23
CA LEU A 64 3.64 -18.84 5.86
C LEU A 64 3.51 -19.80 7.05
N GLU A 65 4.52 -20.62 7.35
CA GLU A 65 4.60 -21.39 8.60
C GLU A 65 5.04 -20.50 9.78
N ASN A 66 5.64 -19.34 9.49
CA ASN A 66 5.93 -18.31 10.47
C ASN A 66 4.66 -17.48 10.70
N ASP A 67 4.13 -17.52 11.91
CA ASP A 67 2.87 -16.84 12.25
C ASP A 67 2.94 -15.31 12.05
N ASP A 68 4.08 -14.68 12.29
CA ASP A 68 4.18 -13.21 12.17
C ASP A 68 4.19 -12.77 10.71
N GLU A 69 4.89 -13.49 9.83
CA GLU A 69 4.87 -13.23 8.40
C GLU A 69 3.47 -13.44 7.83
N LYS A 70 2.80 -14.51 8.28
CA LYS A 70 1.42 -14.83 7.91
C LYS A 70 0.44 -13.76 8.39
N TRP A 71 0.52 -13.35 9.66
CA TRP A 71 -0.35 -12.32 10.21
C TRP A 71 -0.11 -10.95 9.60
N LEU A 72 1.13 -10.63 9.22
CA LEU A 72 1.43 -9.40 8.48
C LEU A 72 0.68 -9.36 7.14
N ILE A 73 0.65 -10.47 6.39
CA ILE A 73 -0.10 -10.55 5.14
C ILE A 73 -1.61 -10.45 5.42
N ILE A 74 -2.13 -11.18 6.40
CA ILE A 74 -3.54 -11.12 6.78
C ILE A 74 -3.93 -9.69 7.16
N ALA A 75 -3.19 -9.02 8.04
CA ALA A 75 -3.45 -7.65 8.46
C ALA A 75 -3.42 -6.69 7.25
N SER A 76 -2.49 -6.88 6.32
CA SER A 76 -2.38 -6.06 5.12
C SER A 76 -3.61 -6.15 4.21
N VAL A 77 -4.23 -7.32 4.12
CA VAL A 77 -5.47 -7.53 3.36
C VAL A 77 -6.69 -7.00 4.11
N LEU A 78 -6.79 -7.29 5.41
CA LEU A 78 -7.96 -6.91 6.22
C LEU A 78 -8.05 -5.40 6.40
N CYS A 79 -6.90 -4.72 6.51
CA CYS A 79 -6.81 -3.28 6.63
C CYS A 79 -6.66 -2.58 5.25
N SER A 80 -7.31 -3.11 4.21
CA SER A 80 -7.32 -2.56 2.85
C SER A 80 -8.70 -2.67 2.23
N ASP A 81 -9.04 -1.71 1.34
CA ASP A 81 -10.31 -1.66 0.62
C ASP A 81 -10.17 -2.05 -0.85
N ALA A 82 -8.94 -2.15 -1.34
CA ALA A 82 -8.66 -2.53 -2.72
C ALA A 82 -9.12 -3.96 -3.03
N THR A 83 -9.44 -4.19 -4.30
CA THR A 83 -9.76 -5.50 -4.86
C THR A 83 -8.95 -5.77 -6.12
N CYS A 84 -8.53 -7.02 -6.32
CA CYS A 84 -7.79 -7.47 -7.48
C CYS A 84 -8.38 -8.76 -8.00
N GLN A 85 -8.98 -8.72 -9.20
CA GLN A 85 -9.58 -9.88 -9.87
C GLN A 85 -9.01 -10.02 -11.28
N GLY A 86 -8.29 -11.10 -11.56
CA GLY A 86 -7.59 -11.27 -12.82
C GLY A 86 -6.60 -10.10 -13.04
N GLU A 87 -6.73 -9.37 -14.15
CA GLU A 87 -5.92 -8.19 -14.44
C GLU A 87 -6.54 -6.88 -13.93
N THR A 88 -7.77 -6.92 -13.42
CA THR A 88 -8.47 -5.74 -12.93
C THR A 88 -8.06 -5.44 -11.50
N GLU A 89 -7.64 -4.19 -11.27
CA GLU A 89 -7.28 -3.65 -9.97
C GLU A 89 -8.14 -2.42 -9.67
N ILE A 90 -8.79 -2.40 -8.51
CA ILE A 90 -9.63 -1.29 -8.04
C ILE A 90 -9.14 -0.87 -6.66
N GLY A 91 -8.81 0.40 -6.49
CA GLY A 91 -8.33 0.97 -5.24
C GLY A 91 -7.01 1.72 -5.37
N ASP A 92 -6.45 2.13 -4.24
CA ASP A 92 -5.14 2.80 -4.18
C ASP A 92 -4.02 1.83 -4.62
N PRO A 93 -3.04 2.27 -5.42
CA PRO A 93 -1.92 1.43 -5.87
C PRO A 93 -1.13 0.77 -4.73
N THR A 94 -1.05 1.40 -3.57
CA THR A 94 -0.39 0.80 -2.39
C THR A 94 -1.18 -0.38 -1.87
N GLU A 95 -2.51 -0.27 -1.80
CA GLU A 95 -3.38 -1.35 -1.34
C GLU A 95 -3.47 -2.48 -2.37
N THR A 96 -3.59 -2.16 -3.67
CA THR A 96 -3.58 -3.21 -4.71
C THR A 96 -2.29 -4.02 -4.68
N ALA A 97 -1.14 -3.39 -4.37
CA ALA A 97 0.12 -4.10 -4.18
C ALA A 97 0.07 -5.12 -3.02
N LEU A 98 -0.59 -4.78 -1.91
CA LEU A 98 -0.77 -5.68 -0.76
C LEU A 98 -1.66 -6.88 -1.13
N ILE A 99 -2.77 -6.62 -1.83
CA ILE A 99 -3.67 -7.69 -2.29
C ILE A 99 -2.94 -8.62 -3.28
N ARG A 100 -2.17 -8.08 -4.22
CA ARG A 100 -1.35 -8.90 -5.14
C ARG A 100 -0.30 -9.71 -4.42
N PHE A 101 0.34 -9.13 -3.41
CA PHE A 101 1.31 -9.83 -2.58
C PHE A 101 0.68 -11.00 -1.81
N SER A 102 -0.50 -10.82 -1.24
CA SER A 102 -1.27 -11.88 -0.61
C SER A 102 -1.61 -12.99 -1.59
N GLN A 103 -2.12 -12.67 -2.79
CA GLN A 103 -2.45 -13.63 -3.84
C GLN A 103 -1.22 -14.42 -4.32
N LYS A 104 -0.06 -13.75 -4.47
CA LYS A 104 1.22 -14.39 -4.83
C LYS A 104 1.63 -15.45 -3.80
N ASN A 105 1.32 -15.22 -2.53
CA ASN A 105 1.55 -16.17 -1.43
C ASN A 105 0.40 -17.17 -1.22
N GLY A 106 -0.53 -17.30 -2.19
CA GLY A 106 -1.62 -18.28 -2.13
C GLY A 106 -2.79 -17.90 -1.22
N MET A 107 -2.82 -16.67 -0.71
CA MET A 107 -3.88 -16.18 0.18
C MET A 107 -4.82 -15.25 -0.58
N GLN A 108 -6.04 -15.68 -0.86
CA GLN A 108 -7.03 -14.88 -1.57
C GLN A 108 -7.68 -13.86 -0.62
N ALA A 109 -7.80 -12.61 -1.05
CA ALA A 109 -8.34 -11.55 -0.23
C ALA A 109 -9.81 -11.78 0.15
N GLU A 110 -10.60 -12.31 -0.76
CA GLU A 110 -12.01 -12.64 -0.54
C GLU A 110 -12.17 -13.72 0.53
N ASP A 111 -11.32 -14.75 0.49
CA ASP A 111 -11.33 -15.84 1.48
C ASP A 111 -10.94 -15.32 2.87
N LEU A 112 -9.89 -14.49 2.94
CA LEU A 112 -9.46 -13.87 4.20
C LEU A 112 -10.53 -12.95 4.78
N ARG A 113 -11.18 -12.12 3.96
CA ARG A 113 -12.26 -11.23 4.41
C ARG A 113 -13.49 -11.99 4.85
N SER A 114 -13.77 -13.15 4.24
CA SER A 114 -14.86 -14.04 4.66
C SER A 114 -14.52 -14.76 5.97
N GLN A 115 -13.27 -15.19 6.14
CA GLN A 115 -12.80 -15.88 7.35
C GLN A 115 -12.67 -14.92 8.54
N TYR A 116 -12.30 -13.66 8.28
CA TYR A 116 -12.08 -12.62 9.27
C TYR A 116 -12.95 -11.39 8.98
N PRO A 117 -14.28 -11.49 9.17
CA PRO A 117 -15.19 -10.41 8.79
C PRO A 117 -14.86 -9.10 9.51
N ARG A 118 -14.90 -8.00 8.75
CA ARG A 118 -14.76 -6.64 9.27
C ARG A 118 -16.03 -6.25 10.00
N LEU A 119 -15.91 -5.86 11.26
CA LEU A 119 -17.01 -5.43 12.12
C LEU A 119 -17.16 -3.89 12.14
N ALA A 120 -16.03 -3.19 12.13
CA ALA A 120 -15.98 -1.73 12.13
C ALA A 120 -14.70 -1.25 11.46
N GLU A 121 -14.67 0.02 11.06
CA GLU A 121 -13.49 0.65 10.47
C GLU A 121 -13.36 2.13 10.84
N ILE A 122 -12.13 2.61 10.85
CA ILE A 122 -11.79 4.03 10.78
C ILE A 122 -11.04 4.21 9.47
N PRO A 123 -11.65 4.85 8.46
CA PRO A 123 -11.06 5.00 7.14
C PRO A 123 -9.71 5.72 7.17
N PHE A 124 -8.92 5.55 6.11
CA PHE A 124 -7.66 6.27 5.97
C PHE A 124 -7.90 7.79 5.97
N ASP A 125 -7.11 8.48 6.77
CA ASP A 125 -7.06 9.94 6.81
C ASP A 125 -5.62 10.41 6.60
N SER A 126 -5.43 11.38 5.68
CA SER A 126 -4.10 11.84 5.27
C SER A 126 -3.38 12.65 6.34
N ASP A 127 -4.12 13.33 7.22
CA ASP A 127 -3.53 14.12 8.31
C ASP A 127 -3.10 13.21 9.44
N ARG A 128 -3.92 12.19 9.72
CA ARG A 128 -3.64 11.12 10.69
C ARG A 128 -2.65 10.08 10.17
N LYS A 129 -2.60 9.86 8.85
CA LYS A 129 -1.78 8.86 8.15
C LYS A 129 -2.03 7.41 8.59
N LEU A 130 -3.18 7.11 9.13
CA LEU A 130 -3.58 5.81 9.65
C LEU A 130 -4.92 5.38 9.07
N MET A 131 -5.14 4.06 9.04
CA MET A 131 -6.42 3.39 8.84
C MET A 131 -6.52 2.24 9.83
N SER A 132 -7.70 2.02 10.40
CA SER A 132 -7.92 0.92 11.33
C SER A 132 -9.15 0.11 10.98
N THR A 133 -9.08 -1.20 11.20
CA THR A 133 -10.20 -2.12 11.01
C THR A 133 -10.34 -3.05 12.21
N LEU A 134 -11.56 -3.27 12.66
CA LEU A 134 -11.88 -4.27 13.67
C LEU A 134 -12.38 -5.53 12.96
N ASN A 135 -11.72 -6.64 13.19
CA ASN A 135 -12.06 -7.90 12.54
C ASN A 135 -12.33 -9.01 13.56
N GLN A 136 -13.30 -9.87 13.25
CA GLN A 136 -13.55 -11.09 14.02
C GLN A 136 -12.52 -12.15 13.62
N THR A 137 -11.86 -12.74 14.63
CA THR A 137 -10.97 -13.89 14.45
C THR A 137 -11.42 -15.06 15.31
N PRO A 138 -10.89 -16.28 15.09
CA PRO A 138 -11.18 -17.42 15.97
C PRO A 138 -10.77 -17.21 17.42
N GLN A 139 -9.78 -16.34 17.67
CA GLN A 139 -9.27 -16.03 19.01
C GLN A 139 -9.97 -14.83 19.66
N GLY A 140 -10.92 -14.20 18.98
CA GLY A 140 -11.61 -12.99 19.44
C GLY A 140 -11.53 -11.87 18.42
N LYS A 141 -11.85 -10.66 18.82
CA LYS A 141 -11.75 -9.49 17.93
C LYS A 141 -10.35 -8.91 17.99
N ILE A 142 -9.85 -8.48 16.86
CA ILE A 142 -8.56 -7.81 16.73
C ILE A 142 -8.76 -6.48 16.02
N LEU A 143 -8.25 -5.42 16.60
CA LEU A 143 -8.09 -4.12 15.98
C LEU A 143 -6.75 -4.12 15.24
N PHE A 144 -6.79 -4.03 13.91
CA PHE A 144 -5.61 -3.82 13.07
C PHE A 144 -5.52 -2.37 12.67
N THR A 145 -4.32 -1.82 12.71
CA THR A 145 -4.03 -0.45 12.26
C THR A 145 -2.87 -0.48 11.27
N LYS A 146 -3.03 0.17 10.12
CA LYS A 146 -1.96 0.40 9.16
C LYS A 146 -1.64 1.87 9.01
N GLY A 147 -0.40 2.19 8.69
CA GLY A 147 -0.04 3.56 8.36
C GLY A 147 1.45 3.82 8.28
N ALA A 148 1.78 5.10 8.34
CA ALA A 148 3.16 5.56 8.32
C ALA A 148 3.90 5.13 9.59
N ALA A 149 5.11 4.60 9.45
CA ALA A 149 5.86 4.04 10.56
C ALA A 149 6.19 5.08 11.64
N ASP A 150 6.45 6.33 11.25
CA ASP A 150 6.70 7.45 12.16
C ASP A 150 5.52 7.75 13.10
N VAL A 151 4.30 7.59 12.60
CA VAL A 151 3.08 7.81 13.39
C VAL A 151 2.70 6.57 14.17
N LEU A 152 2.76 5.39 13.53
CA LEU A 152 2.27 4.16 14.15
C LEU A 152 3.14 3.72 15.34
N THR A 153 4.48 3.88 15.25
CA THR A 153 5.39 3.54 16.34
C THR A 153 5.16 4.34 17.62
N GLU A 154 4.62 5.58 17.50
CA GLU A 154 4.24 6.39 18.68
C GLU A 154 3.02 5.84 19.41
N ARG A 155 2.26 4.95 18.78
CA ARG A 155 1.02 4.36 19.28
C ARG A 155 1.18 2.90 19.71
N MET A 156 2.39 2.36 19.62
CA MET A 156 2.71 0.99 19.98
C MET A 156 3.23 0.87 21.43
N LEU A 157 2.95 -0.27 22.04
CA LEU A 157 3.56 -0.70 23.30
C LEU A 157 4.94 -1.29 23.04
N ILE A 158 5.90 -0.46 22.73
CA ILE A 158 7.29 -0.84 22.47
C ILE A 158 8.25 0.01 23.31
N THR A 159 9.40 -0.56 23.60
CA THR A 159 10.48 0.15 24.31
C THR A 159 11.13 1.21 23.42
N THR A 160 11.80 2.17 24.02
CA THR A 160 12.59 3.18 23.28
C THR A 160 13.64 2.52 22.39
N GLU A 161 14.24 1.42 22.83
CA GLU A 161 15.25 0.69 22.06
C GLU A 161 14.64 0.02 20.81
N GLU A 162 13.46 -0.60 20.94
CA GLU A 162 12.73 -1.19 19.82
C GLU A 162 12.29 -0.11 18.82
N LYS A 163 11.81 1.01 19.29
CA LYS A 163 11.45 2.16 18.46
C LYS A 163 12.64 2.68 17.65
N GLU A 164 13.81 2.82 18.28
CA GLU A 164 15.04 3.21 17.58
C GLU A 164 15.46 2.19 16.53
N LYS A 165 15.32 0.88 16.80
CA LYS A 165 15.59 -0.18 15.82
C LYS A 165 14.66 -0.07 14.62
N ILE A 166 13.37 0.08 14.84
CA ILE A 166 12.38 0.27 13.77
C ILE A 166 12.74 1.52 12.93
N HIS A 167 13.01 2.65 13.57
CA HIS A 167 13.37 3.88 12.86
C HIS A 167 14.64 3.72 12.00
N LYS A 168 15.67 3.04 12.50
CA LYS A 168 16.89 2.75 11.71
C LYS A 168 16.60 1.86 10.50
N GLN A 169 15.72 0.87 10.66
CA GLN A 169 15.29 0.01 9.53
C GLN A 169 14.49 0.78 8.51
N VAL A 170 13.54 1.61 8.95
CA VAL A 170 12.74 2.49 8.09
C VAL A 170 13.65 3.42 7.29
N GLU A 171 14.63 4.04 7.93
CA GLU A 171 15.60 4.92 7.25
C GLU A 171 16.44 4.15 6.22
N ALA A 172 16.92 2.98 6.58
CA ALA A 172 17.75 2.14 5.70
C ALA A 172 16.98 1.67 4.45
N LEU A 173 15.72 1.29 4.59
CA LEU A 173 14.86 0.87 3.48
C LEU A 173 14.39 2.07 2.63
N SER A 174 14.10 3.21 3.26
CA SER A 174 13.73 4.45 2.55
C SER A 174 14.89 4.96 1.67
N LYS A 175 16.15 4.83 2.12
CA LYS A 175 17.34 5.16 1.33
C LYS A 175 17.48 4.28 0.08
N GLN A 176 16.84 3.11 0.04
CA GLN A 176 16.76 2.24 -1.15
C GLN A 176 15.64 2.65 -2.11
N GLY A 177 14.92 3.75 -1.83
CA GLY A 177 13.79 4.23 -2.63
C GLY A 177 12.49 3.45 -2.37
N LEU A 178 12.41 2.68 -1.29
CA LEU A 178 11.21 1.93 -0.93
C LEU A 178 10.24 2.83 -0.15
N ARG A 179 8.94 2.70 -0.47
CA ARG A 179 7.85 3.23 0.35
C ARG A 179 7.53 2.21 1.43
N LEU A 180 7.47 2.64 2.68
CA LEU A 180 7.18 1.77 3.81
C LEU A 180 5.76 1.98 4.31
N LEU A 181 5.14 0.88 4.71
CA LEU A 181 3.86 0.84 5.38
C LEU A 181 3.99 -0.07 6.60
N CYS A 182 3.54 0.40 7.73
CA CYS A 182 3.61 -0.33 8.99
C CYS A 182 2.24 -0.86 9.37
N PHE A 183 2.23 -2.02 10.03
CA PHE A 183 1.03 -2.66 10.58
C PHE A 183 1.23 -2.96 12.05
N ALA A 184 0.19 -2.79 12.83
CA ALA A 184 0.14 -3.18 14.23
C ALA A 184 -1.29 -3.62 14.57
N GLY A 185 -1.46 -4.32 15.68
CA GLY A 185 -2.78 -4.73 16.12
C GLY A 185 -2.84 -4.94 17.62
N LYS A 186 -4.05 -5.11 18.13
CA LYS A 186 -4.28 -5.52 19.52
C LYS A 186 -5.59 -6.29 19.65
N PRO A 187 -5.71 -7.20 20.63
CA PRO A 187 -7.01 -7.73 21.04
C PRO A 187 -7.97 -6.59 21.42
N PHE A 188 -9.24 -6.74 21.08
CA PHE A 188 -10.24 -5.71 21.33
C PHE A 188 -11.60 -6.31 21.69
N ASP A 189 -12.20 -5.84 22.78
CA ASP A 189 -13.47 -6.40 23.30
C ASP A 189 -14.71 -5.62 22.85
N GLY A 190 -14.56 -4.43 22.26
CA GLY A 190 -15.66 -3.59 21.79
C GLY A 190 -16.30 -4.06 20.48
N ASP A 191 -17.46 -3.51 20.14
CA ASP A 191 -18.14 -3.71 18.84
C ASP A 191 -17.93 -2.53 17.89
N THR A 192 -17.49 -1.40 18.40
CA THR A 192 -17.20 -0.16 17.67
C THR A 192 -15.81 0.33 18.03
N ILE A 193 -15.18 1.03 17.13
CA ILE A 193 -13.84 1.60 17.32
C ILE A 193 -13.88 3.12 17.13
N SER A 194 -13.00 3.81 17.85
CA SER A 194 -12.79 5.25 17.80
C SER A 194 -11.32 5.60 17.64
N LEU A 195 -11.01 6.86 17.40
CA LEU A 195 -9.62 7.34 17.26
C LEU A 195 -8.80 7.11 18.55
N GLU A 196 -9.44 7.07 19.70
CA GLU A 196 -8.78 6.84 20.99
C GLU A 196 -8.30 5.40 21.14
N ASP A 197 -8.91 4.47 20.39
CA ASP A 197 -8.54 3.05 20.41
C ASP A 197 -7.26 2.75 19.65
N GLU A 198 -6.78 3.69 18.80
CA GLU A 198 -5.53 3.55 18.03
C GLU A 198 -4.28 3.79 18.91
N THR A 199 -4.26 3.22 20.11
CA THR A 199 -3.16 3.30 21.08
C THR A 199 -2.89 1.92 21.65
N ASP A 200 -1.75 1.74 22.32
CA ASP A 200 -1.36 0.47 22.94
C ASP A 200 -1.33 -0.71 21.96
N LEU A 201 -0.94 -0.42 20.72
CA LEU A 201 -0.85 -1.40 19.65
C LEU A 201 0.40 -2.28 19.82
N GLN A 202 0.35 -3.51 19.32
CA GLN A 202 1.46 -4.45 19.31
C GLN A 202 1.98 -4.60 17.89
N TYR A 203 3.29 -4.80 17.80
CA TYR A 203 4.01 -4.99 16.53
C TYR A 203 4.28 -6.46 16.28
#